data_589883e5b19b00219c6435c87aab72db
#
_entry.id   589883e5b19b00219c6435c87aab72db
#
_cell.length_a   1.000
_cell.length_b   1.000
_cell.length_c   1.000
_cell.angle_alpha   90.00
_cell.angle_beta   90.00
_cell.angle_gamma   90.00
#
_symmetry.space_group_name_H-M   'P 1'
#
loop_
_entity.id
_entity.type
_entity.pdbx_description
1 polymer ?
#
loop_
_entity_poly.entity_id
_entity_poly.type
_entity_poly.pdbx_seq_one_letter_code
_entity_poly.pdbx_strand_id
1 'polypeptide(L)'
;MSETRQVPEPAGEAAEEPRRKLVTGPGTLLVWVYGVMVVGAVSRSAYQIATEFDRAPLAYTLSAVAAVVYAFITYTLVRGGERARAAALVCCAVELAGVVLVGIWTLADPSAFPDSTVWSEFGRGYLFIPVILPVTGILWLRRPRA
;
A
#
# COMPACT_ATOMS: atom_id res chain seq x y z
N MET A 1 47.54 49.50 -0.31
CA MET A 1 46.76 48.76 0.68
C MET A 1 45.46 48.33 0.00
N SER A 2 45.48 47.13 -0.51
CA SER A 2 44.29 46.55 -1.20
C SER A 2 43.51 45.76 -0.19
N GLU A 3 42.37 46.28 0.20
CA GLU A 3 41.43 45.64 1.11
C GLU A 3 40.66 44.59 0.31
N THR A 4 41.00 43.31 0.51
CA THR A 4 40.32 42.18 -0.09
C THR A 4 38.99 42.02 0.62
N ARG A 5 37.94 42.52 0.02
CA ARG A 5 36.53 42.32 0.46
C ARG A 5 36.19 40.84 0.33
N GLN A 6 36.23 40.11 1.43
CA GLN A 6 35.67 38.76 1.49
C GLN A 6 34.17 38.85 1.30
N VAL A 7 33.71 38.35 0.16
CA VAL A 7 32.30 38.10 -0.11
C VAL A 7 31.88 36.90 0.79
N PRO A 8 30.85 37.02 1.63
CA PRO A 8 30.37 35.87 2.40
C PRO A 8 29.85 34.81 1.42
N GLU A 9 30.43 33.65 1.52
CA GLU A 9 29.94 32.45 0.84
C GLU A 9 28.46 32.20 1.27
N PRO A 10 27.50 32.00 0.35
CA PRO A 10 26.14 31.72 0.73
C PRO A 10 26.13 30.44 1.54
N ALA A 11 25.49 30.50 2.72
CA ALA A 11 25.29 29.38 3.61
C ALA A 11 24.75 28.18 2.81
N GLY A 12 25.47 27.05 2.92
CA GLY A 12 25.25 25.89 2.10
C GLY A 12 23.79 25.50 2.06
N GLU A 13 23.26 25.46 0.86
CA GLU A 13 22.09 24.63 0.57
C GLU A 13 22.42 23.24 1.12
N ALA A 14 21.71 22.85 2.18
CA ALA A 14 21.73 21.49 2.66
C ALA A 14 21.38 20.61 1.47
N ALA A 15 22.37 19.93 0.93
CA ALA A 15 22.19 19.00 -0.16
C ALA A 15 21.11 18.02 0.27
N GLU A 16 19.90 18.14 -0.30
CA GLU A 16 18.87 17.14 -0.14
C GLU A 16 19.49 15.82 -0.61
N GLU A 17 19.76 14.93 0.33
CA GLU A 17 20.17 13.57 -0.02
C GLU A 17 19.19 13.03 -1.06
N PRO A 18 19.67 12.52 -2.22
CA PRO A 18 18.78 12.03 -3.26
C PRO A 18 17.91 10.91 -2.65
N ARG A 19 16.61 11.17 -2.52
CA ARG A 19 15.64 10.20 -2.02
C ARG A 19 15.79 8.92 -2.84
N ARG A 20 16.35 7.88 -2.24
CA ARG A 20 16.53 6.58 -2.90
C ARG A 20 15.18 6.10 -3.39
N LYS A 21 15.02 6.05 -4.69
CA LYS A 21 13.79 5.54 -5.33
C LYS A 21 13.61 4.08 -4.96
N LEU A 22 12.49 3.75 -4.31
CA LEU A 22 12.09 2.36 -4.05
C LEU A 22 11.63 1.67 -5.35
N VAL A 23 11.24 2.46 -6.34
CA VAL A 23 10.68 2.00 -7.61
C VAL A 23 11.81 1.74 -8.60
N THR A 24 12.46 0.58 -8.51
CA THR A 24 13.45 0.11 -9.49
C THR A 24 13.30 -1.41 -9.66
N GLY A 25 13.37 -1.91 -10.89
CA GLY A 25 13.26 -3.34 -11.16
C GLY A 25 11.96 -3.96 -10.63
N PRO A 26 12.03 -5.00 -9.77
CA PRO A 26 10.84 -5.68 -9.21
C PRO A 26 9.91 -4.76 -8.43
N GLY A 27 10.42 -3.66 -7.85
CA GLY A 27 9.62 -2.65 -7.17
C GLY A 27 8.64 -1.93 -8.09
N THR A 28 9.01 -1.74 -9.35
CA THR A 28 8.12 -1.15 -10.36
C THR A 28 6.90 -2.04 -10.59
N LEU A 29 7.09 -3.36 -10.68
CA LEU A 29 5.98 -4.30 -10.84
C LEU A 29 5.03 -4.25 -9.62
N LEU A 30 5.58 -4.21 -8.40
CA LEU A 30 4.78 -4.06 -7.19
C LEU A 30 3.92 -2.81 -7.23
N VAL A 31 4.48 -1.66 -7.61
CA VAL A 31 3.73 -0.39 -7.73
C VAL A 31 2.60 -0.50 -8.75
N TRP A 32 2.85 -1.11 -9.90
CA TRP A 32 1.83 -1.31 -10.92
C TRP A 32 0.69 -2.20 -10.44
N VAL A 33 1.00 -3.33 -9.82
CA VAL A 33 -0.03 -4.26 -9.34
C VAL A 33 -0.83 -3.65 -8.18
N TYR A 34 -0.17 -2.98 -7.23
CA TYR A 34 -0.88 -2.23 -6.19
C TYR A 34 -1.73 -1.10 -6.78
N GLY A 35 -1.24 -0.39 -7.78
CA GLY A 35 -2.00 0.65 -8.49
C GLY A 35 -3.28 0.11 -9.14
N VAL A 36 -3.20 -1.03 -9.80
CA VAL A 36 -4.38 -1.71 -10.36
C VAL A 36 -5.35 -2.12 -9.24
N MET A 37 -4.85 -2.66 -8.14
CA MET A 37 -5.67 -3.02 -6.97
C MET A 37 -6.35 -1.79 -6.35
N VAL A 38 -5.66 -0.65 -6.28
CA VAL A 38 -6.24 0.63 -5.83
C VAL A 38 -7.42 1.02 -6.70
N VAL A 39 -7.23 1.06 -8.03
CA VAL A 39 -8.30 1.44 -8.96
C VAL A 39 -9.50 0.48 -8.83
N GLY A 40 -9.24 -0.82 -8.83
CA GLY A 40 -10.30 -1.82 -8.68
C GLY A 40 -11.04 -1.74 -7.35
N ALA A 41 -10.30 -1.65 -6.24
CA ALA A 41 -10.88 -1.60 -4.89
C ALA A 41 -11.64 -0.29 -4.63
N VAL A 42 -11.10 0.86 -5.05
CA VAL A 42 -11.75 2.17 -4.90
C VAL A 42 -13.03 2.22 -5.73
N SER A 43 -12.96 1.85 -7.01
CA SER A 43 -14.13 1.86 -7.91
C SER A 43 -15.25 0.96 -7.39
N ARG A 44 -14.90 -0.26 -6.99
CA ARG A 44 -15.87 -1.21 -6.42
C ARG A 44 -16.45 -0.70 -5.11
N SER A 45 -15.63 -0.25 -4.17
CA SER A 45 -16.08 0.25 -2.87
C SER A 45 -16.96 1.48 -3.02
N ALA A 46 -16.60 2.43 -3.88
CA ALA A 46 -17.41 3.61 -4.14
C ALA A 46 -18.78 3.25 -4.69
N TYR A 47 -18.85 2.35 -5.67
CA TYR A 47 -20.11 1.87 -6.24
C TYR A 47 -20.97 1.18 -5.18
N GLN A 48 -20.44 0.20 -4.48
CA GLN A 48 -21.16 -0.61 -3.50
C GLN A 48 -21.66 0.23 -2.31
N ILE A 49 -20.84 1.16 -1.82
CA ILE A 49 -21.24 2.07 -0.73
C ILE A 49 -22.33 3.04 -1.18
N ALA A 50 -22.25 3.55 -2.41
CA ALA A 50 -23.22 4.51 -2.93
C ALA A 50 -24.57 3.87 -3.29
N THR A 51 -24.60 2.61 -3.71
CA THR A 51 -25.79 1.99 -4.31
C THR A 51 -26.37 0.82 -3.52
N GLU A 52 -25.56 0.09 -2.75
CA GLU A 52 -25.91 -1.19 -2.16
C GLU A 52 -25.50 -1.33 -0.68
N PHE A 53 -25.18 -0.24 0.00
CA PHE A 53 -24.57 -0.28 1.34
C PHE A 53 -25.35 -1.16 2.34
N ASP A 54 -26.68 -1.08 2.34
CA ASP A 54 -27.52 -1.81 3.28
C ASP A 54 -27.49 -3.32 3.09
N ARG A 55 -27.04 -3.80 1.92
CA ARG A 55 -26.97 -5.24 1.61
C ARG A 55 -25.85 -5.94 2.37
N ALA A 56 -24.67 -5.34 2.46
CA ALA A 56 -23.52 -5.95 3.11
C ALA A 56 -22.55 -4.88 3.67
N PRO A 57 -22.97 -4.08 4.67
CA PRO A 57 -22.20 -2.94 5.15
C PRO A 57 -20.82 -3.32 5.67
N LEU A 58 -20.70 -4.47 6.35
CA LEU A 58 -19.43 -4.97 6.85
C LEU A 58 -18.45 -5.25 5.69
N ALA A 59 -18.92 -6.00 4.67
CA ALA A 59 -18.11 -6.37 3.52
C ALA A 59 -17.62 -5.14 2.74
N TYR A 60 -18.49 -4.17 2.52
CA TYR A 60 -18.17 -2.97 1.77
C TYR A 60 -17.25 -2.02 2.53
N THR A 61 -17.42 -1.92 3.85
CA THR A 61 -16.51 -1.16 4.72
C THR A 61 -15.11 -1.78 4.74
N LEU A 62 -14.99 -3.11 4.87
CA LEU A 62 -13.70 -3.80 4.81
C LEU A 62 -13.02 -3.64 3.45
N SER A 63 -13.77 -3.66 2.35
CA SER A 63 -13.24 -3.40 1.01
C SER A 63 -12.73 -1.95 0.86
N ALA A 64 -13.42 -0.97 1.46
CA ALA A 64 -12.96 0.41 1.48
C ALA A 64 -11.69 0.59 2.30
N VAL A 65 -11.58 -0.09 3.45
CA VAL A 65 -10.34 -0.12 4.26
C VAL A 65 -9.20 -0.73 3.44
N ALA A 66 -9.43 -1.83 2.74
CA ALA A 66 -8.42 -2.42 1.85
C ALA A 66 -7.96 -1.43 0.77
N ALA A 67 -8.90 -0.69 0.15
CA ALA A 67 -8.58 0.31 -0.85
C ALA A 67 -7.67 1.42 -0.30
N VAL A 68 -7.93 1.89 0.93
CA VAL A 68 -7.07 2.88 1.62
C VAL A 68 -5.68 2.31 1.89
N VAL A 69 -5.59 1.08 2.37
CA VAL A 69 -4.31 0.40 2.63
C VAL A 69 -3.50 0.27 1.34
N TYR A 70 -4.11 -0.17 0.24
CA TYR A 70 -3.45 -0.29 -1.06
C TYR A 70 -2.97 1.07 -1.59
N ALA A 71 -3.80 2.11 -1.48
CA ALA A 71 -3.43 3.46 -1.88
C ALA A 71 -2.23 3.98 -1.08
N PHE A 72 -2.22 3.73 0.23
CA PHE A 72 -1.13 4.17 1.10
C PHE A 72 0.17 3.40 0.83
N ILE A 73 0.11 2.09 0.60
CA ILE A 73 1.28 1.29 0.20
C ILE A 73 1.84 1.82 -1.13
N THR A 74 0.98 2.01 -2.13
CA THR A 74 1.38 2.57 -3.43
C THR A 74 2.08 3.91 -3.26
N TYR A 75 1.48 4.81 -2.49
CA TYR A 75 2.04 6.13 -2.21
C TYR A 75 3.43 6.04 -1.55
N THR A 76 3.60 5.21 -0.52
CA THR A 76 4.87 5.06 0.18
C THR A 76 5.96 4.44 -0.70
N LEU A 77 5.60 3.47 -1.55
CA LEU A 77 6.54 2.88 -2.51
C LEU A 77 7.02 3.90 -3.54
N VAL A 78 6.12 4.74 -4.07
CA VAL A 78 6.47 5.79 -5.04
C VAL A 78 7.29 6.89 -4.39
N ARG A 79 6.93 7.30 -3.17
CA ARG A 79 7.63 8.37 -2.46
C ARG A 79 9.09 8.03 -2.16
N GLY A 80 9.38 6.79 -1.79
CA GLY A 80 10.72 6.31 -1.47
C GLY A 80 11.30 6.88 -0.15
N GLY A 81 12.53 6.45 0.18
CA GLY A 81 13.24 6.81 1.41
C GLY A 81 12.97 5.83 2.56
N GLU A 82 13.78 5.91 3.63
CA GLU A 82 13.73 4.95 4.74
C GLU A 82 12.42 5.02 5.54
N ARG A 83 11.89 6.22 5.76
CA ARG A 83 10.58 6.37 6.44
C ARG A 83 9.43 5.78 5.63
N ALA A 84 9.43 6.01 4.33
CA ALA A 84 8.44 5.42 3.43
C ALA A 84 8.55 3.89 3.37
N ARG A 85 9.79 3.37 3.37
CA ARG A 85 10.05 1.92 3.45
C ARG A 85 9.51 1.30 4.74
N ALA A 86 9.77 1.93 5.88
CA ALA A 86 9.23 1.47 7.17
C ALA A 86 7.69 1.50 7.17
N ALA A 87 7.09 2.57 6.68
CA ALA A 87 5.64 2.69 6.55
C ALA A 87 5.06 1.61 5.61
N ALA A 88 5.70 1.37 4.45
CA ALA A 88 5.29 0.31 3.52
C ALA A 88 5.35 -1.07 4.18
N LEU A 89 6.39 -1.38 4.95
CA LEU A 89 6.50 -2.66 5.68
C LEU A 89 5.37 -2.84 6.70
N VAL A 90 5.06 -1.80 7.48
CA VAL A 90 3.94 -1.83 8.43
C VAL A 90 2.62 -2.03 7.71
N CYS A 91 2.38 -1.31 6.62
CA CYS A 91 1.14 -1.44 5.86
C CYS A 91 0.98 -2.80 5.18
N CYS A 92 2.06 -3.37 4.63
CA CYS A 92 2.04 -4.74 4.11
C CYS A 92 1.75 -5.77 5.21
N ALA A 93 2.28 -5.57 6.42
CA ALA A 93 1.97 -6.44 7.57
C ALA A 93 0.50 -6.31 7.98
N VAL A 94 -0.06 -5.09 8.00
CA VAL A 94 -1.48 -4.83 8.27
C VAL A 94 -2.37 -5.47 7.21
N GLU A 95 -2.01 -5.32 5.92
CA GLU A 95 -2.72 -5.95 4.81
C GLU A 95 -2.71 -7.48 4.96
N LEU A 96 -1.55 -8.07 5.21
CA LEU A 96 -1.43 -9.52 5.38
C LEU A 96 -2.26 -10.02 6.58
N ALA A 97 -2.24 -9.30 7.70
CA ALA A 97 -3.09 -9.60 8.84
C ALA A 97 -4.57 -9.49 8.48
N GLY A 98 -4.96 -8.43 7.77
CA GLY A 98 -6.34 -8.22 7.32
C GLY A 98 -6.84 -9.34 6.42
N VAL A 99 -6.07 -9.72 5.40
CA VAL A 99 -6.46 -10.78 4.47
C VAL A 99 -6.54 -12.15 5.15
N VAL A 100 -5.65 -12.44 6.09
CA VAL A 100 -5.68 -13.71 6.85
C VAL A 100 -6.89 -13.73 7.80
N LEU A 101 -7.09 -12.68 8.59
CA LEU A 101 -8.21 -12.61 9.54
C LEU A 101 -9.57 -12.63 8.84
N VAL A 102 -9.76 -11.82 7.81
CA VAL A 102 -11.00 -11.77 7.05
C VAL A 102 -11.19 -13.06 6.25
N GLY A 103 -10.11 -13.62 5.69
CA GLY A 103 -10.15 -14.91 4.99
C GLY A 103 -10.62 -16.04 5.89
N ILE A 104 -10.11 -16.15 7.11
CA ILE A 104 -10.56 -17.13 8.11
C ILE A 104 -12.01 -16.86 8.49
N TRP A 105 -12.35 -15.60 8.77
CA TRP A 105 -13.72 -15.24 9.19
C TRP A 105 -14.75 -15.57 8.12
N THR A 106 -14.49 -15.28 6.86
CA THR A 106 -15.39 -15.61 5.75
C THR A 106 -15.61 -17.12 5.56
N LEU A 107 -14.62 -17.94 5.94
CA LEU A 107 -14.77 -19.40 5.93
C LEU A 107 -15.51 -19.93 7.17
N ALA A 108 -15.28 -19.32 8.34
CA ALA A 108 -15.87 -19.76 9.60
C ALA A 108 -17.34 -19.35 9.72
N ASP A 109 -17.70 -18.16 9.25
CA ASP A 109 -19.06 -17.62 9.28
C ASP A 109 -19.39 -16.91 7.95
N PRO A 110 -19.76 -17.68 6.92
CA PRO A 110 -20.17 -17.11 5.63
C PRO A 110 -21.40 -16.20 5.73
N SER A 111 -22.23 -16.39 6.76
CA SER A 111 -23.46 -15.61 6.94
C SER A 111 -23.21 -14.15 7.32
N ALA A 112 -22.07 -13.86 7.94
CA ALA A 112 -21.64 -12.50 8.23
C ALA A 112 -21.29 -11.69 6.96
N PHE A 113 -21.09 -12.37 5.84
CA PHE A 113 -20.69 -11.77 4.57
C PHE A 113 -21.69 -12.07 3.44
N PRO A 114 -22.85 -11.40 3.40
CA PRO A 114 -23.82 -11.56 2.31
C PRO A 114 -23.25 -11.24 0.92
N ASP A 115 -22.15 -10.46 0.90
CA ASP A 115 -21.33 -10.22 -0.29
C ASP A 115 -19.84 -10.32 0.08
N SER A 116 -19.01 -10.59 -0.91
CA SER A 116 -17.57 -10.78 -0.70
C SER A 116 -16.82 -9.46 -0.53
N THR A 117 -15.80 -9.46 0.31
CA THR A 117 -14.78 -8.39 0.39
C THR A 117 -13.61 -8.68 -0.55
N VAL A 118 -12.71 -7.71 -0.70
CA VAL A 118 -11.42 -7.94 -1.40
C VAL A 118 -10.57 -9.01 -0.70
N TRP A 119 -10.73 -9.18 0.61
CA TRP A 119 -9.98 -10.14 1.45
C TRP A 119 -10.71 -11.45 1.75
N SER A 120 -11.96 -11.57 1.33
CA SER A 120 -12.74 -12.79 1.54
C SER A 120 -12.04 -14.01 0.94
N GLU A 121 -12.07 -15.12 1.67
CA GLU A 121 -11.42 -16.36 1.28
C GLU A 121 -9.96 -16.16 0.83
N PHE A 122 -9.21 -15.33 1.59
CA PHE A 122 -7.81 -14.96 1.30
C PHE A 122 -7.59 -14.24 -0.04
N GLY A 123 -8.59 -13.50 -0.50
CA GLY A 123 -8.55 -12.80 -1.79
C GLY A 123 -8.77 -13.68 -3.00
N ARG A 124 -9.47 -14.82 -2.85
CA ARG A 124 -9.78 -15.76 -3.94
C ARG A 124 -10.41 -15.09 -5.15
N GLY A 125 -11.32 -14.13 -4.94
CA GLY A 125 -11.95 -13.37 -6.02
C GLY A 125 -10.98 -12.48 -6.83
N TYR A 126 -9.76 -12.31 -6.34
CA TYR A 126 -8.68 -11.52 -6.96
C TYR A 126 -7.41 -12.36 -7.16
N LEU A 127 -7.56 -13.64 -7.48
CA LEU A 127 -6.45 -14.57 -7.78
C LEU A 127 -5.41 -14.66 -6.65
N PHE A 128 -5.84 -14.51 -5.40
CA PHE A 128 -4.97 -14.47 -4.22
C PHE A 128 -3.93 -13.33 -4.23
N ILE A 129 -4.06 -12.34 -5.11
CA ILE A 129 -3.19 -11.17 -5.15
C ILE A 129 -3.10 -10.47 -3.79
N PRO A 130 -4.19 -10.30 -3.01
CA PRO A 130 -4.15 -9.72 -1.68
C PRO A 130 -3.26 -10.45 -0.66
N VAL A 131 -2.96 -11.72 -0.87
CA VAL A 131 -1.97 -12.48 -0.07
C VAL A 131 -0.57 -12.36 -0.68
N ILE A 132 -0.48 -12.52 -1.99
CA ILE A 132 0.82 -12.56 -2.70
C ILE A 132 1.53 -11.21 -2.62
N LEU A 133 0.80 -10.10 -2.78
CA LEU A 133 1.37 -8.76 -2.79
C LEU A 133 2.07 -8.38 -1.47
N PRO A 134 1.42 -8.46 -0.30
CA PRO A 134 2.08 -8.06 0.93
C PRO A 134 3.25 -8.99 1.29
N VAL A 135 3.17 -10.28 0.98
CA VAL A 135 4.27 -11.22 1.18
C VAL A 135 5.47 -10.84 0.32
N THR A 136 5.25 -10.65 -0.98
CA THR A 136 6.33 -10.25 -1.91
C THR A 136 6.84 -8.85 -1.58
N GLY A 137 5.97 -7.92 -1.18
CA GLY A 137 6.33 -6.59 -0.73
C GLY A 137 7.24 -6.60 0.49
N ILE A 138 6.89 -7.38 1.51
CA ILE A 138 7.71 -7.55 2.73
C ILE A 138 9.07 -8.15 2.38
N LEU A 139 9.10 -9.23 1.62
CA LEU A 139 10.34 -9.89 1.23
C LEU A 139 11.25 -8.95 0.41
N TRP A 140 10.67 -8.20 -0.51
CA TRP A 140 11.43 -7.24 -1.32
C TRP A 140 11.95 -6.05 -0.50
N LEU A 141 11.11 -5.48 0.38
CA LEU A 141 11.48 -4.34 1.22
C LEU A 141 12.52 -4.72 2.30
N ARG A 142 12.55 -5.98 2.73
CA ARG A 142 13.53 -6.47 3.72
C ARG A 142 14.88 -6.85 3.13
N ARG A 143 15.03 -6.92 1.81
CA ARG A 143 16.32 -7.23 1.19
C ARG A 143 17.37 -6.18 1.55
N PRO A 144 18.61 -6.60 1.92
CA PRO A 144 19.71 -5.67 2.09
C PRO A 144 19.94 -4.91 0.79
N ARG A 145 20.09 -3.61 0.88
CA ARG A 145 20.44 -2.77 -0.27
C ARG A 145 21.92 -2.52 -0.20
N ALA A 146 22.64 -3.05 -1.18
CA ALA A 146 24.03 -2.73 -1.38
C ALA A 146 24.23 -1.25 -1.72
#